data_49f953f55e80ae7c0dfc43c4767744dc
#
_entry.id   49f953f55e80ae7c0dfc43c4767744dc
#
_cell.length_a   1.000
_cell.length_b   1.000
_cell.length_c   1.000
_cell.angle_alpha   90.00
_cell.angle_beta   90.00
_cell.angle_gamma   90.00
#
_symmetry.space_group_name_H-M   'P 1'
#
loop_
_entity.id
_entity.type
_entity.pdbx_description
1 polymer ?
#
loop_
_entity_poly.entity_id
_entity_poly.type
_entity_poly.pdbx_seq_one_letter_code
_entity_poly.pdbx_strand_id
1 'polypeptide(L)'
;MMKNILCYGDSNTFGTDPVNGGRHPRDVRWTGVLRQLLGPEYNIIEEGCGGRTTVFDDELSYGRNGLKMLVPCIASHNPLDLIILSLGTNDLKHRFQATAWDLGKAMGQVIDVILSFPFEPVYPRPQILV
;
A
#
# COMPACT_ATOMS: atom_id res chain seq x y z
N MET A 1 23.46 -5.18 4.88
CA MET A 1 22.31 -5.99 4.44
C MET A 1 21.19 -5.07 4.01
N MET A 2 20.61 -5.31 2.85
CA MET A 2 19.55 -4.46 2.29
C MET A 2 18.25 -4.59 3.08
N LYS A 3 17.60 -3.47 3.37
CA LYS A 3 16.29 -3.41 4.03
C LYS A 3 15.19 -3.28 2.98
N ASN A 4 14.15 -4.08 3.10
CA ASN A 4 13.03 -4.09 2.16
C ASN A 4 11.83 -3.33 2.73
N ILE A 5 11.40 -2.30 2.02
CA ILE A 5 10.26 -1.47 2.40
C ILE A 5 9.17 -1.62 1.34
N LEU A 6 8.02 -2.14 1.74
CA LEU A 6 6.84 -2.25 0.89
C LEU A 6 6.01 -0.97 1.02
N CYS A 7 5.82 -0.27 -0.09
CA CYS A 7 4.96 0.90 -0.17
C CYS A 7 3.63 0.47 -0.83
N TYR A 8 2.62 0.20 0.00
CA TYR A 8 1.33 -0.31 -0.43
C TYR A 8 0.29 0.81 -0.41
N GLY A 9 -0.20 1.19 -1.58
CA GLY A 9 -1.08 2.35 -1.70
C GLY A 9 -1.93 2.37 -2.97
N ASP A 10 -2.48 3.53 -3.23
CA ASP A 10 -3.38 3.81 -4.36
C ASP A 10 -2.67 4.59 -5.48
N SER A 11 -3.41 5.43 -6.22
CA SER A 11 -2.87 6.27 -7.29
C SER A 11 -1.79 7.24 -6.82
N ASN A 12 -1.83 7.71 -5.58
CA ASN A 12 -0.80 8.58 -5.03
C ASN A 12 0.54 7.83 -4.88
N THR A 13 0.50 6.56 -4.55
CA THR A 13 1.69 5.71 -4.49
C THR A 13 2.12 5.25 -5.88
N PHE A 14 1.18 4.92 -6.75
CA PHE A 14 1.47 4.65 -8.16
C PHE A 14 2.17 5.82 -8.83
N GLY A 15 1.78 7.05 -8.46
CA GLY A 15 2.29 8.29 -9.04
C GLY A 15 1.52 8.72 -10.27
N THR A 16 0.20 8.64 -10.22
CA THR A 16 -0.66 9.10 -11.33
C THR A 16 -0.44 10.59 -11.59
N ASP A 17 -0.15 10.94 -12.83
CA ASP A 17 -0.07 12.33 -13.27
C ASP A 17 -1.50 12.85 -13.55
N PRO A 18 -2.01 13.81 -12.76
CA PRO A 18 -3.36 14.31 -12.93
C PRO A 18 -3.56 15.12 -14.21
N VAL A 19 -2.47 15.57 -14.86
CA VAL A 19 -2.54 16.37 -16.07
C VAL A 19 -2.85 15.51 -17.29
N ASN A 20 -2.18 14.38 -17.42
CA ASN A 20 -2.30 13.53 -18.61
C ASN A 20 -2.87 12.13 -18.33
N GLY A 21 -3.12 11.79 -17.06
CA GLY A 21 -3.60 10.46 -16.66
C GLY A 21 -2.56 9.36 -16.69
N GLY A 22 -1.31 9.69 -17.04
CA GLY A 22 -0.21 8.73 -17.05
C GLY A 22 0.45 8.57 -15.69
N ARG A 23 1.73 8.25 -15.70
CA ARG A 23 2.50 8.02 -14.48
C ARG A 23 3.69 8.95 -14.43
N HIS A 24 3.88 9.64 -13.29
CA HIS A 24 5.08 10.43 -13.05
C HIS A 24 6.35 9.58 -13.17
N PRO A 25 7.48 10.16 -13.60
CA PRO A 25 8.78 9.50 -13.54
C PRO A 25 9.09 9.01 -12.13
N ARG A 26 9.91 7.97 -12.04
CA ARG A 26 10.20 7.32 -10.74
C ARG A 26 10.77 8.27 -9.69
N ASP A 27 11.63 9.19 -10.09
CA ASP A 27 12.27 10.17 -9.20
C ASP A 27 11.31 11.28 -8.72
N VAL A 28 10.14 11.42 -9.34
CA VAL A 28 9.10 12.38 -8.95
C VAL A 28 8.09 11.74 -7.98
N ARG A 29 7.85 10.44 -8.08
CA ARG A 29 6.96 9.73 -7.14
C ARG A 29 7.52 9.80 -5.73
N TRP A 30 6.64 9.87 -4.71
CA TRP A 30 7.12 9.90 -3.33
C TRP A 30 7.98 8.67 -2.97
N THR A 31 7.67 7.52 -3.53
CA THR A 31 8.44 6.28 -3.36
C THR A 31 9.86 6.40 -3.93
N GLY A 32 10.01 7.06 -5.07
CA GLY A 32 11.31 7.32 -5.67
C GLY A 32 12.11 8.35 -4.89
N VAL A 33 11.46 9.40 -4.39
CA VAL A 33 12.08 10.38 -3.48
C VAL A 33 12.54 9.70 -2.20
N LEU A 34 11.70 8.85 -1.60
CA LEU A 34 12.06 8.06 -0.42
C LEU A 34 13.32 7.23 -0.67
N ARG A 35 13.38 6.55 -1.82
CA ARG A 35 14.56 5.76 -2.21
C ARG A 35 15.83 6.61 -2.26
N GLN A 36 15.75 7.80 -2.84
CA GLN A 36 16.89 8.71 -2.92
C GLN A 36 17.35 9.18 -1.54
N LEU A 37 16.40 9.49 -0.66
CA LEU A 37 16.70 9.99 0.69
C LEU A 37 17.29 8.89 1.59
N LEU A 38 16.80 7.66 1.48
CA LEU A 38 17.27 6.54 2.32
C LEU A 38 18.59 5.93 1.81
N GLY A 39 18.85 6.01 0.52
CA GLY A 39 20.09 5.51 -0.07
C GLY A 39 20.05 4.02 -0.46
N PRO A 40 21.19 3.49 -0.93
CA PRO A 40 21.25 2.17 -1.59
C PRO A 40 21.04 0.97 -0.67
N GLU A 41 21.08 1.17 0.64
CA GLU A 41 20.84 0.10 1.61
C GLU A 41 19.36 -0.26 1.75
N TYR A 42 18.47 0.54 1.13
CA TYR A 42 17.03 0.35 1.20
C TYR A 42 16.46 0.02 -0.18
N ASN A 43 15.77 -1.09 -0.24
CA ASN A 43 15.00 -1.50 -1.44
C ASN A 43 13.55 -1.06 -1.27
N ILE A 44 13.12 -0.13 -2.11
CA ILE A 44 11.75 0.39 -2.09
C ILE A 44 10.92 -0.40 -3.10
N ILE A 45 9.92 -1.12 -2.61
CA ILE A 45 9.00 -1.94 -3.41
C ILE A 45 7.72 -1.12 -3.61
N GLU A 46 7.46 -0.74 -4.84
CA GLU A 46 6.30 0.08 -5.19
C GLU A 46 5.11 -0.80 -5.51
N GLU A 47 4.09 -0.74 -4.66
CA GLU A 47 2.81 -1.44 -4.84
C GLU A 47 1.65 -0.44 -4.79
N GLY A 48 1.69 0.56 -5.66
CA GLY A 48 0.60 1.50 -5.90
C GLY A 48 -0.34 1.00 -6.99
N CYS A 49 -1.64 1.06 -6.73
CA CYS A 49 -2.67 0.73 -7.71
C CYS A 49 -3.76 1.80 -7.70
N GLY A 50 -3.98 2.45 -8.84
CA GLY A 50 -5.05 3.44 -8.95
C GLY A 50 -6.41 2.88 -8.55
N GLY A 51 -7.14 3.64 -7.75
CA GLY A 51 -8.47 3.23 -7.26
C GLY A 51 -8.47 2.24 -6.09
N ARG A 52 -7.31 1.79 -5.60
CA ARG A 52 -7.27 0.86 -4.48
C ARG A 52 -7.90 1.46 -3.23
N THR A 53 -8.82 0.71 -2.64
CA THR A 53 -9.47 1.01 -1.37
C THR A 53 -8.76 0.28 -0.22
N THR A 54 -9.21 0.51 1.02
CA THR A 54 -8.79 -0.31 2.15
C THR A 54 -9.43 -1.70 2.08
N VAL A 55 -10.77 -1.79 2.17
CA VAL A 55 -11.50 -3.07 2.30
C VAL A 55 -12.68 -3.21 1.33
N PHE A 56 -12.94 -2.23 0.50
CA PHE A 56 -14.11 -2.23 -0.37
C PHE A 56 -13.83 -2.83 -1.74
N ASP A 57 -14.69 -3.73 -2.18
CA ASP A 57 -14.76 -4.11 -3.58
C ASP A 57 -15.39 -2.95 -4.38
N ASP A 58 -14.80 -2.61 -5.51
CA ASP A 58 -15.34 -1.62 -6.42
C ASP A 58 -16.00 -2.35 -7.58
N GLU A 59 -17.33 -2.28 -7.66
CA GLU A 59 -18.10 -2.94 -8.72
C GLU A 59 -17.79 -2.37 -10.11
N LEU A 60 -17.28 -1.14 -10.17
CA LEU A 60 -16.93 -0.47 -11.42
C LEU A 60 -15.48 -0.69 -11.84
N SER A 61 -14.66 -1.31 -10.97
CA SER A 61 -13.24 -1.48 -11.23
C SER A 61 -12.70 -2.71 -10.49
N TYR A 62 -12.46 -3.77 -11.22
CA TYR A 62 -12.03 -5.04 -10.65
C TYR A 62 -10.70 -4.94 -9.89
N GLY A 63 -10.60 -5.69 -8.79
CA GLY A 63 -9.33 -5.88 -8.07
C GLY A 63 -8.88 -4.68 -7.23
N ARG A 64 -9.81 -3.84 -6.78
CA ARG A 64 -9.47 -2.63 -6.00
C ARG A 64 -9.54 -2.80 -4.50
N ASN A 65 -9.94 -3.97 -4.00
CA ASN A 65 -9.99 -4.22 -2.55
C ASN A 65 -8.56 -4.45 -2.01
N GLY A 66 -8.04 -3.47 -1.28
CA GLY A 66 -6.68 -3.50 -0.74
C GLY A 66 -6.45 -4.64 0.23
N LEU A 67 -7.44 -4.96 1.07
CA LEU A 67 -7.35 -6.05 2.04
C LEU A 67 -7.14 -7.41 1.35
N LYS A 68 -7.89 -7.67 0.28
CA LYS A 68 -7.81 -8.93 -0.47
C LYS A 68 -6.47 -9.12 -1.16
N MET A 69 -5.88 -8.04 -1.66
CA MET A 69 -4.64 -8.11 -2.42
C MET A 69 -3.38 -8.06 -1.54
N LEU A 70 -3.53 -7.65 -0.28
CA LEU A 70 -2.40 -7.43 0.62
C LEU A 70 -1.67 -8.73 0.96
N VAL A 71 -2.39 -9.79 1.29
CA VAL A 71 -1.80 -11.07 1.69
C VAL A 71 -0.91 -11.67 0.59
N PRO A 72 -1.39 -11.84 -0.64
CA PRO A 72 -0.51 -12.31 -1.72
C PRO A 72 0.65 -11.35 -2.02
N CYS A 73 0.44 -10.05 -1.84
CA CYS A 73 1.50 -9.06 -2.00
C CYS A 73 2.63 -9.25 -0.98
N ILE A 74 2.27 -9.38 0.30
CA ILE A 74 3.23 -9.65 1.38
C ILE A 74 3.96 -10.98 1.10
N ALA A 75 3.22 -12.02 0.78
CA ALA A 75 3.80 -13.35 0.53
C ALA A 75 4.82 -13.32 -0.60
N SER A 76 4.56 -12.54 -1.65
CA SER A 76 5.44 -12.47 -2.82
C SER A 76 6.67 -11.59 -2.61
N HIS A 77 6.64 -10.66 -1.65
CA HIS A 77 7.72 -9.70 -1.41
C HIS A 77 8.56 -9.97 -0.15
N ASN A 78 8.20 -10.97 0.67
CA ASN A 78 9.01 -11.31 1.83
C ASN A 78 10.46 -11.66 1.43
N PRO A 79 11.45 -11.33 2.27
CA PRO A 79 11.35 -10.69 3.60
C PRO A 79 11.12 -9.19 3.53
N LEU A 80 10.31 -8.67 4.45
CA LEU A 80 9.99 -7.25 4.56
C LEU A 80 10.42 -6.70 5.93
N ASP A 81 11.03 -5.52 5.94
CA ASP A 81 11.43 -4.83 7.18
C ASP A 81 10.39 -3.78 7.60
N LEU A 82 9.72 -3.17 6.63
CA LEU A 82 8.71 -2.13 6.86
C LEU A 82 7.60 -2.23 5.79
N ILE A 83 6.36 -2.07 6.21
CA ILE A 83 5.21 -1.89 5.32
C ILE A 83 4.63 -0.50 5.57
N ILE A 84 4.62 0.33 4.53
CA ILE A 84 3.99 1.65 4.55
C ILE A 84 2.63 1.52 3.87
N LEU A 85 1.56 1.82 4.61
CA LEU A 85 0.19 1.80 4.12
C LEU A 85 -0.25 3.23 3.80
N SER A 86 -0.54 3.51 2.54
CA SER A 86 -1.04 4.82 2.08
C SER A 86 -2.33 4.62 1.31
N LEU A 87 -3.43 4.42 2.05
CA LEU A 87 -4.76 4.12 1.53
C LEU A 87 -5.83 4.96 2.23
N GLY A 88 -7.01 5.02 1.64
CA GLY A 88 -8.18 5.63 2.25
C GLY A 88 -8.88 6.66 1.36
N THR A 89 -8.16 7.31 0.47
CA THR A 89 -8.74 8.32 -0.43
C THR A 89 -9.88 7.74 -1.27
N ASN A 90 -9.71 6.56 -1.83
CA ASN A 90 -10.70 5.92 -2.69
C ASN A 90 -11.92 5.39 -1.92
N ASP A 91 -11.77 5.13 -0.63
CA ASP A 91 -12.88 4.76 0.25
C ASP A 91 -13.93 5.88 0.35
N LEU A 92 -13.53 7.12 0.11
CA LEU A 92 -14.38 8.30 0.18
C LEU A 92 -15.24 8.50 -1.07
N LYS A 93 -15.12 7.66 -2.07
CA LYS A 93 -16.01 7.70 -3.23
C LYS A 93 -17.46 7.54 -2.78
N HIS A 94 -18.35 8.36 -3.34
CA HIS A 94 -19.75 8.41 -2.93
C HIS A 94 -20.44 7.04 -2.93
N ARG A 95 -20.11 6.18 -3.90
CA ARG A 95 -20.71 4.85 -4.03
C ARG A 95 -20.43 3.90 -2.88
N PHE A 96 -19.38 4.16 -2.06
CA PHE A 96 -19.09 3.36 -0.87
C PHE A 96 -19.79 3.86 0.39
N GLN A 97 -20.23 5.12 0.40
CA GLN A 97 -20.94 5.74 1.52
C GLN A 97 -20.21 5.58 2.86
N ALA A 98 -18.89 5.56 2.83
CA ALA A 98 -18.07 5.37 4.01
C ALA A 98 -17.91 6.68 4.79
N THR A 99 -18.01 6.59 6.11
CA THR A 99 -17.70 7.68 7.02
C THR A 99 -16.24 7.64 7.47
N ALA A 100 -15.78 8.68 8.15
CA ALA A 100 -14.44 8.69 8.75
C ALA A 100 -14.27 7.54 9.76
N TRP A 101 -15.34 7.22 10.51
CA TRP A 101 -15.34 6.10 11.44
C TRP A 101 -15.17 4.76 10.71
N ASP A 102 -15.89 4.56 9.61
CA ASP A 102 -15.77 3.36 8.77
C ASP A 102 -14.35 3.20 8.24
N LEU A 103 -13.74 4.32 7.79
CA LEU A 103 -12.38 4.33 7.27
C LEU A 103 -11.35 3.92 8.34
N GLY A 104 -11.51 4.44 9.54
CA GLY A 104 -10.65 4.05 10.67
C GLY A 104 -10.77 2.57 11.00
N LYS A 105 -11.99 2.01 11.02
CA LYS A 105 -12.23 0.57 11.21
C LYS A 105 -11.63 -0.26 10.09
N ALA A 106 -11.79 0.18 8.86
CA ALA A 106 -11.26 -0.49 7.69
C ALA A 106 -9.72 -0.55 7.72
N MET A 107 -9.06 0.56 8.05
CA MET A 107 -7.61 0.57 8.20
C MET A 107 -7.16 -0.34 9.34
N GLY A 108 -7.92 -0.42 10.44
CA GLY A 108 -7.66 -1.37 11.52
C GLY A 108 -7.66 -2.82 11.03
N GLN A 109 -8.59 -3.19 10.15
CA GLN A 109 -8.62 -4.53 9.54
C GLN A 109 -7.40 -4.79 8.67
N VAL A 110 -6.95 -3.81 7.89
CA VAL A 110 -5.74 -3.93 7.07
C VAL A 110 -4.51 -4.16 7.94
N ILE A 111 -4.39 -3.43 9.05
CA ILE A 111 -3.31 -3.61 10.02
C ILE A 111 -3.39 -5.00 10.67
N ASP A 112 -4.57 -5.44 11.08
CA ASP A 112 -4.78 -6.75 11.71
C ASP A 112 -4.36 -7.90 10.80
N VAL A 113 -4.58 -7.80 9.51
CA VAL A 113 -4.13 -8.80 8.53
C VAL A 113 -2.60 -8.91 8.54
N ILE A 114 -1.89 -7.79 8.62
CA ILE A 114 -0.43 -7.80 8.69
C ILE A 114 0.03 -8.40 10.03
N LEU A 115 -0.60 -8.00 11.14
CA LEU A 115 -0.26 -8.50 12.47
C LEU A 115 -0.51 -10.01 12.60
N SER A 116 -1.51 -10.54 11.88
CA SER A 116 -1.88 -11.95 11.89
C SER A 116 -1.12 -12.80 10.87
N PHE A 117 -0.43 -12.17 9.92
CA PHE A 117 0.30 -12.90 8.89
C PHE A 117 1.43 -13.73 9.53
N PRO A 118 1.60 -15.00 9.10
CA PRO A 118 2.57 -15.92 9.71
C PRO A 118 3.99 -15.67 9.16
N PHE A 119 4.63 -14.58 9.54
CA PHE A 119 6.01 -14.29 9.14
C PHE A 119 7.00 -15.26 9.79
N GLU A 120 6.90 -15.42 11.10
CA GLU A 120 7.82 -16.22 11.90
C GLU A 120 7.52 -17.71 11.79
N PRO A 121 8.51 -18.59 11.91
CA PRO A 121 9.93 -18.30 12.17
C PRO A 121 10.77 -18.01 10.91
N VAL A 122 10.17 -18.05 9.71
CA VAL A 122 10.94 -17.96 8.46
C VAL A 122 11.42 -16.53 8.18
N TYR A 123 10.54 -15.55 8.45
CA TYR A 123 10.86 -14.13 8.25
C TYR A 123 10.65 -13.32 9.53
N PRO A 124 11.43 -12.25 9.73
CA PRO A 124 11.13 -11.31 10.82
C PRO A 124 9.79 -10.59 10.55
N ARG A 125 9.12 -10.21 11.61
CA ARG A 125 7.89 -9.42 11.50
C ARG A 125 8.22 -7.98 11.11
N PRO A 126 7.64 -7.44 10.02
CA PRO A 126 7.90 -6.06 9.62
C PRO A 126 7.28 -5.05 10.59
N GLN A 127 7.84 -3.86 10.62
CA GLN A 127 7.18 -2.69 11.20
C GLN A 127 6.09 -2.19 10.26
N ILE A 128 5.13 -1.45 10.80
CA ILE A 128 4.00 -0.89 10.03
C ILE A 128 3.98 0.61 10.25
N LEU A 129 3.88 1.37 9.15
CA LEU A 129 3.66 2.80 9.14
C LEU A 129 2.38 3.10 8.35
N VAL A 130 1.50 3.92 8.94
CA VAL A 130 0.23 4.34 8.32
C VAL A 130 0.25 5.84 8.07
#